data_a7f822a0c9970710cb3ff24826ace779
#
_entry.id   a7f822a0c9970710cb3ff24826ace779
#
_cell.length_a   1.000
_cell.length_b   1.000
_cell.length_c   1.000
_cell.angle_alpha   90.00
_cell.angle_beta   90.00
_cell.angle_gamma   90.00
#
_symmetry.space_group_name_H-M   'P 1'
#
loop_
_entity.id
_entity.type
_entity.pdbx_description
1 polymer ?
#
loop_
_entity_poly.entity_id
_entity_poly.type
_entity_poly.pdbx_seq_one_letter_code
_entity_poly.pdbx_strand_id
1 'polypeptide(L)'
;MMNVAYQDTGKRLEPEVVIIPASIEKSERITEKKNLRVAAYCRVSTDSEEQMTSYETQLEFYTKMINENPNWKMVKVFADEGLSATSTAKRAEFLEMMELCKKRKIDLIITKSISRFARNTLDTLEYVRMLKSIGVAVIFEKEHINTSEMSSELILQLYAMFAQAESESISNNEKDGRRKGYKIGKVPMMYGNVLGYRKGENGDAVIDKEEANIIIYIFSAFLNGS
;
A
#
# COMPACT_ATOMS: atom_id res chain seq x y z
N MET A 1 53.58 13.98 62.56
CA MET A 1 53.69 14.87 61.41
C MET A 1 54.66 14.24 60.41
N MET A 2 54.19 13.52 59.42
CA MET A 2 55.03 12.91 58.38
C MET A 2 54.86 13.72 57.09
N ASN A 3 55.99 14.39 56.71
CA ASN A 3 56.15 15.07 55.44
C ASN A 3 56.28 14.00 54.33
N VAL A 4 55.34 13.92 53.41
CA VAL A 4 55.54 13.15 52.20
C VAL A 4 55.91 14.13 51.12
N ALA A 5 57.17 14.06 50.66
CA ALA A 5 57.68 14.81 49.54
C ALA A 5 57.04 14.26 48.23
N TYR A 6 56.40 15.13 47.50
CA TYR A 6 55.92 14.86 46.14
C TYR A 6 57.10 15.05 45.18
N GLN A 7 57.56 13.96 44.58
CA GLN A 7 58.48 14.03 43.45
C GLN A 7 57.64 14.13 42.17
N ASP A 8 57.67 15.30 41.58
CA ASP A 8 57.16 15.59 40.28
C ASP A 8 58.04 14.95 39.20
N THR A 9 57.69 13.75 38.72
CA THR A 9 58.31 13.15 37.54
C THR A 9 57.39 13.43 36.35
N GLY A 10 57.59 14.60 35.75
CA GLY A 10 56.88 15.05 34.58
C GLY A 10 57.06 14.17 33.30
N LYS A 11 56.66 12.92 33.35
CA LYS A 11 56.56 12.07 32.21
C LYS A 11 55.06 12.00 31.82
N ARG A 12 54.68 12.76 30.81
CA ARG A 12 53.40 12.52 30.12
C ARG A 12 53.41 11.08 29.61
N LEU A 13 52.61 10.24 30.22
CA LEU A 13 52.28 8.93 29.66
C LEU A 13 51.45 9.20 28.42
N GLU A 14 52.00 8.98 27.23
CA GLU A 14 51.22 8.95 26.01
C GLU A 14 50.25 7.76 26.12
N PRO A 15 48.98 7.95 25.76
CA PRO A 15 48.02 6.84 25.80
C PRO A 15 48.48 5.77 24.80
N GLU A 16 48.77 4.59 25.30
CA GLU A 16 49.05 3.42 24.48
C GLU A 16 47.78 3.03 23.75
N VAL A 17 47.72 3.34 22.44
CA VAL A 17 46.59 2.95 21.60
C VAL A 17 46.72 1.45 21.30
N VAL A 18 46.01 0.64 22.05
CA VAL A 18 45.88 -0.78 21.76
C VAL A 18 44.88 -0.92 20.57
N ILE A 19 45.43 -1.11 19.38
CA ILE A 19 44.64 -1.48 18.22
C ILE A 19 44.18 -2.92 18.44
N ILE A 20 42.91 -3.12 18.83
CA ILE A 20 42.28 -4.42 18.83
C ILE A 20 41.97 -4.73 17.39
N PRO A 21 42.67 -5.66 16.70
CA PRO A 21 42.28 -6.06 15.36
C PRO A 21 40.88 -6.65 15.47
N ALA A 22 39.92 -6.11 14.67
CA ALA A 22 38.64 -6.76 14.49
C ALA A 22 38.94 -8.14 13.88
N SER A 23 38.96 -9.17 14.69
CA SER A 23 38.90 -10.53 14.20
C SER A 23 37.53 -10.75 13.63
N ILE A 24 37.34 -10.26 12.42
CA ILE A 24 36.33 -10.80 11.54
C ILE A 24 36.85 -12.19 11.21
N GLU A 25 36.62 -13.14 12.11
CA GLU A 25 36.44 -14.51 11.64
C GLU A 25 35.25 -14.44 10.66
N LYS A 26 35.55 -14.17 9.40
CA LYS A 26 34.72 -14.67 8.33
C LYS A 26 34.67 -16.17 8.58
N SER A 27 33.71 -16.59 9.41
CA SER A 27 33.17 -17.92 9.22
C SER A 27 32.68 -17.89 7.78
N GLU A 28 33.50 -18.38 6.89
CA GLU A 28 33.08 -18.93 5.61
C GLU A 28 32.14 -20.09 5.97
N ARG A 29 30.96 -19.73 6.50
CA ARG A 29 29.82 -20.58 6.31
C ARG A 29 29.68 -20.60 4.78
N ILE A 30 30.16 -21.67 4.18
CA ILE A 30 29.69 -22.13 2.90
C ILE A 30 28.17 -22.26 3.12
N THR A 31 27.47 -21.13 3.01
CA THR A 31 26.04 -21.12 2.86
C THR A 31 25.89 -21.74 1.48
N GLU A 32 25.61 -23.06 1.46
CA GLU A 32 25.02 -23.67 0.26
C GLU A 32 24.03 -22.62 -0.22
N LYS A 33 24.21 -22.12 -1.45
CA LYS A 33 23.34 -21.12 -2.05
C LYS A 33 21.97 -21.77 -2.12
N LYS A 34 21.20 -21.65 -1.06
CA LYS A 34 19.89 -22.24 -0.97
C LYS A 34 19.05 -21.51 -2.00
N ASN A 35 18.67 -22.23 -3.04
CA ASN A 35 17.83 -21.65 -4.07
C ASN A 35 16.58 -21.06 -3.43
N LEU A 36 16.29 -19.77 -3.71
CA LEU A 36 15.10 -19.11 -3.19
C LEU A 36 13.85 -19.82 -3.72
N ARG A 37 12.95 -20.15 -2.83
CA ARG A 37 11.65 -20.74 -3.20
C ARG A 37 10.74 -19.64 -3.67
N VAL A 38 10.46 -19.63 -4.97
CA VAL A 38 9.76 -18.54 -5.65
C VAL A 38 8.36 -18.96 -6.03
N ALA A 39 7.40 -18.10 -5.75
CA ALA A 39 6.03 -18.19 -6.22
C ALA A 39 5.70 -16.99 -7.10
N ALA A 40 4.85 -17.19 -8.10
CA ALA A 40 4.25 -16.09 -8.83
C ALA A 40 2.78 -15.92 -8.44
N TYR A 41 2.29 -14.70 -8.44
CA TYR A 41 0.88 -14.39 -8.22
C TYR A 41 0.30 -13.60 -9.39
N CYS A 42 -0.78 -14.12 -9.95
CA CYS A 42 -1.49 -13.55 -11.07
C CYS A 42 -2.95 -13.25 -10.71
N ARG A 43 -3.54 -12.22 -11.33
CA ARG A 43 -4.97 -11.99 -11.32
C ARG A 43 -5.45 -11.83 -12.75
N VAL A 44 -6.27 -12.75 -13.21
CA VAL A 44 -6.82 -12.80 -14.56
C VAL A 44 -8.29 -12.45 -14.54
N SER A 45 -8.78 -11.71 -15.55
CA SER A 45 -10.22 -11.42 -15.71
C SER A 45 -10.86 -12.52 -16.54
N THR A 46 -12.12 -12.84 -16.27
CA THR A 46 -12.83 -14.00 -16.89
C THR A 46 -13.81 -13.62 -17.98
N ASP A 47 -13.83 -12.36 -18.44
CA ASP A 47 -14.93 -11.83 -19.27
C ASP A 47 -14.89 -12.20 -20.76
N SER A 48 -13.91 -12.99 -21.25
CA SER A 48 -13.88 -13.45 -22.65
C SER A 48 -12.96 -14.65 -22.88
N GLU A 49 -13.21 -15.44 -23.98
CA GLU A 49 -12.36 -16.55 -24.41
C GLU A 49 -10.89 -16.14 -24.70
N GLU A 50 -10.67 -14.88 -25.10
CA GLU A 50 -9.31 -14.31 -25.25
C GLU A 50 -8.52 -14.26 -23.94
N GLN A 51 -9.18 -14.42 -22.80
CA GLN A 51 -8.57 -14.30 -21.49
C GLN A 51 -8.17 -15.66 -20.89
N MET A 52 -8.69 -16.78 -21.35
CA MET A 52 -8.14 -18.11 -21.04
C MET A 52 -6.74 -18.24 -21.63
N THR A 53 -6.54 -17.78 -22.87
CA THR A 53 -5.21 -17.65 -23.47
C THR A 53 -4.27 -16.73 -22.66
N SER A 54 -4.82 -15.68 -22.05
CA SER A 54 -4.05 -14.78 -21.18
C SER A 54 -3.59 -15.45 -19.88
N TYR A 55 -4.38 -16.36 -19.29
CA TYR A 55 -3.98 -17.13 -18.12
C TYR A 55 -2.84 -18.10 -18.41
N GLU A 56 -3.01 -18.92 -19.45
CA GLU A 56 -1.99 -19.87 -19.87
C GLU A 56 -0.69 -19.17 -20.23
N THR A 57 -0.76 -18.07 -20.98
CA THR A 57 0.40 -17.24 -21.32
C THR A 57 1.13 -16.71 -20.08
N GLN A 58 0.39 -16.24 -19.06
CA GLN A 58 1.00 -15.76 -17.81
C GLN A 58 1.62 -16.91 -17.02
N LEU A 59 0.98 -18.07 -16.99
CA LEU A 59 1.48 -19.25 -16.33
C LEU A 59 2.81 -19.71 -16.97
N GLU A 60 2.84 -19.80 -18.29
CA GLU A 60 4.05 -20.16 -19.05
C GLU A 60 5.16 -19.13 -18.84
N PHE A 61 4.83 -17.84 -18.92
CA PHE A 61 5.77 -16.74 -18.72
C PHE A 61 6.47 -16.84 -17.36
N TYR A 62 5.70 -16.92 -16.27
CA TYR A 62 6.28 -16.99 -14.93
C TYR A 62 7.02 -18.31 -14.68
N THR A 63 6.51 -19.41 -15.22
CA THR A 63 7.17 -20.71 -15.13
C THR A 63 8.54 -20.66 -15.81
N LYS A 64 8.61 -20.11 -17.02
CA LYS A 64 9.85 -19.94 -17.76
C LYS A 64 10.81 -19.00 -17.03
N MET A 65 10.36 -17.81 -16.64
CA MET A 65 11.16 -16.81 -15.98
C MET A 65 11.78 -17.32 -14.67
N ILE A 66 11.00 -18.04 -13.86
CA ILE A 66 11.52 -18.60 -12.59
C ILE A 66 12.52 -19.71 -12.85
N ASN A 67 12.25 -20.61 -13.82
CA ASN A 67 13.13 -21.76 -14.12
C ASN A 67 14.43 -21.35 -14.83
N GLU A 68 14.45 -20.23 -15.54
CA GLU A 68 15.66 -19.69 -16.15
C GLU A 68 16.65 -19.10 -15.13
N ASN A 69 16.21 -18.80 -13.92
CA ASN A 69 17.08 -18.27 -12.89
C ASN A 69 17.69 -19.43 -12.04
N PRO A 70 19.01 -19.66 -12.11
CA PRO A 70 19.66 -20.77 -11.42
C PRO A 70 19.61 -20.70 -9.89
N ASN A 71 19.31 -19.54 -9.33
CA ASN A 71 19.20 -19.33 -7.89
C ASN A 71 17.75 -19.45 -7.37
N TRP A 72 16.78 -19.74 -8.24
CA TRP A 72 15.38 -19.86 -7.91
C TRP A 72 14.88 -21.29 -8.04
N LYS A 73 13.95 -21.64 -7.17
CA LYS A 73 13.22 -22.91 -7.24
C LYS A 73 11.73 -22.57 -7.25
N MET A 74 11.06 -22.93 -8.32
CA MET A 74 9.62 -22.70 -8.44
C MET A 74 8.85 -23.49 -7.39
N VAL A 75 7.89 -22.83 -6.73
CA VAL A 75 6.91 -23.46 -5.83
C VAL A 75 5.61 -23.69 -6.58
N LYS A 76 4.93 -22.60 -6.98
CA LYS A 76 3.65 -22.63 -7.70
C LYS A 76 3.38 -21.25 -8.29
N VAL A 77 2.65 -21.20 -9.38
CA VAL A 77 1.97 -19.96 -9.85
C VAL A 77 0.56 -19.99 -9.30
N PHE A 78 0.24 -19.01 -8.47
CA PHE A 78 -1.09 -18.80 -7.89
C PHE A 78 -1.87 -17.84 -8.77
N ALA A 79 -3.08 -18.19 -9.13
CA ALA A 79 -3.88 -17.34 -9.99
C ALA A 79 -5.34 -17.30 -9.52
N ASP A 80 -5.80 -16.09 -9.16
CA ASP A 80 -7.18 -15.82 -8.85
C ASP A 80 -7.91 -15.20 -10.04
N GLU A 81 -9.15 -15.57 -10.22
CA GLU A 81 -10.04 -14.92 -11.19
C GLU A 81 -10.36 -13.51 -10.72
N GLY A 82 -10.12 -12.54 -11.59
CA GLY A 82 -10.47 -11.13 -11.38
C GLY A 82 -11.93 -10.89 -11.64
N LEU A 83 -12.81 -11.29 -10.74
CA LEU A 83 -14.21 -10.95 -10.80
C LEU A 83 -14.42 -9.45 -10.61
N SER A 84 -15.52 -8.91 -11.18
CA SER A 84 -15.90 -7.50 -11.14
C SER A 84 -15.90 -6.94 -9.70
N ALA A 85 -15.82 -5.62 -9.57
CA ALA A 85 -15.71 -4.90 -8.29
C ALA A 85 -16.80 -5.24 -7.25
N THR A 86 -17.87 -5.91 -7.65
CA THR A 86 -19.00 -6.31 -6.80
C THR A 86 -18.91 -7.73 -6.26
N SER A 87 -17.95 -8.55 -6.71
CA SER A 87 -17.83 -9.94 -6.27
C SER A 87 -16.95 -10.05 -5.03
N THR A 88 -17.50 -10.56 -3.95
CA THR A 88 -16.83 -11.04 -2.75
C THR A 88 -16.05 -12.35 -3.00
N ALA A 89 -15.69 -12.63 -4.25
CA ALA A 89 -14.98 -13.84 -4.61
C ALA A 89 -13.74 -14.00 -3.74
N LYS A 90 -13.68 -15.10 -3.07
CA LYS A 90 -12.59 -15.49 -2.19
C LYS A 90 -11.34 -15.60 -3.06
N ARG A 91 -10.32 -14.81 -2.76
CA ARG A 91 -8.98 -14.93 -3.35
C ARG A 91 -8.32 -16.19 -2.77
N ALA A 92 -8.83 -17.35 -3.17
CA ALA A 92 -8.44 -18.62 -2.57
C ALA A 92 -6.96 -18.91 -2.80
N GLU A 93 -6.47 -18.66 -4.01
CA GLU A 93 -5.08 -18.85 -4.39
C GLU A 93 -4.14 -17.86 -3.68
N PHE A 94 -4.56 -16.60 -3.54
CA PHE A 94 -3.82 -15.62 -2.75
C PHE A 94 -3.73 -16.03 -1.27
N LEU A 95 -4.82 -16.48 -0.68
CA LEU A 95 -4.84 -16.91 0.71
C LEU A 95 -3.96 -18.16 0.91
N GLU A 96 -4.01 -19.14 -0.01
CA GLU A 96 -3.13 -20.30 0.01
C GLU A 96 -1.67 -19.89 -0.04
N MET A 97 -1.33 -18.98 -0.96
CA MET A 97 0.03 -18.42 -1.08
C MET A 97 0.49 -17.79 0.23
N MET A 98 -0.36 -16.95 0.85
CA MET A 98 -0.04 -16.29 2.13
C MET A 98 0.16 -17.30 3.27
N GLU A 99 -0.62 -18.37 3.31
CA GLU A 99 -0.43 -19.45 4.30
C GLU A 99 0.89 -20.19 4.08
N LEU A 100 1.29 -20.43 2.82
CA LEU A 100 2.59 -21.03 2.52
C LEU A 100 3.75 -20.09 2.89
N CYS A 101 3.58 -18.78 2.74
CA CYS A 101 4.55 -17.79 3.23
C CYS A 101 4.71 -17.87 4.75
N LYS A 102 3.61 -17.89 5.51
CA LYS A 102 3.63 -18.05 6.97
C LYS A 102 4.32 -19.35 7.41
N LYS A 103 4.10 -20.43 6.65
CA LYS A 103 4.77 -21.73 6.87
C LYS A 103 6.22 -21.77 6.37
N ARG A 104 6.76 -20.63 5.93
CA ARG A 104 8.12 -20.50 5.40
C ARG A 104 8.42 -21.47 4.24
N LYS A 105 7.43 -21.65 3.35
CA LYS A 105 7.57 -22.48 2.14
C LYS A 105 7.88 -21.64 0.89
N ILE A 106 7.73 -20.33 0.98
CA ILE A 106 8.01 -19.35 -0.07
C ILE A 106 8.96 -18.31 0.52
N ASP A 107 9.98 -17.92 -0.25
CA ASP A 107 10.97 -16.91 0.13
C ASP A 107 10.77 -15.62 -0.69
N LEU A 108 10.23 -15.76 -1.92
CA LEU A 108 10.04 -14.66 -2.86
C LEU A 108 8.71 -14.81 -3.59
N ILE A 109 7.96 -13.74 -3.69
CA ILE A 109 6.76 -13.64 -4.52
C ILE A 109 7.05 -12.70 -5.69
N ILE A 110 6.63 -13.08 -6.90
CA ILE A 110 6.70 -12.23 -8.10
C ILE A 110 5.27 -11.95 -8.55
N THR A 111 4.98 -10.70 -8.86
CA THR A 111 3.67 -10.28 -9.38
C THR A 111 3.82 -9.13 -10.36
N LYS A 112 2.91 -9.03 -11.31
CA LYS A 112 2.99 -8.04 -12.39
C LYS A 112 2.93 -6.60 -11.89
N SER A 113 2.12 -6.32 -10.88
CA SER A 113 1.94 -4.96 -10.36
C SER A 113 1.31 -4.95 -8.97
N ILE A 114 1.45 -3.82 -8.28
CA ILE A 114 0.82 -3.54 -6.99
C ILE A 114 -0.70 -3.74 -7.07
N SER A 115 -1.33 -3.22 -8.13
CA SER A 115 -2.79 -3.32 -8.34
C SER A 115 -3.29 -4.74 -8.58
N ARG A 116 -2.41 -5.66 -8.98
CA ARG A 116 -2.73 -7.09 -9.12
C ARG A 116 -2.54 -7.86 -7.82
N PHE A 117 -1.62 -7.40 -6.98
CA PHE A 117 -1.30 -8.06 -5.72
C PHE A 117 -2.40 -7.89 -4.67
N ALA A 118 -2.96 -6.68 -4.50
CA ALA A 118 -4.04 -6.45 -3.56
C ALA A 118 -5.18 -5.62 -4.17
N ARG A 119 -6.32 -5.52 -3.46
CA ARG A 119 -7.51 -4.80 -3.94
C ARG A 119 -7.36 -3.30 -3.85
N ASN A 120 -6.65 -2.85 -2.85
CA ASN A 120 -6.32 -1.46 -2.64
C ASN A 120 -4.86 -1.34 -2.19
N THR A 121 -4.37 -0.13 -2.17
CA THR A 121 -2.98 0.16 -1.86
C THR A 121 -2.65 -0.08 -0.39
N LEU A 122 -3.59 0.17 0.52
CA LEU A 122 -3.41 -0.06 1.96
C LEU A 122 -3.22 -1.55 2.25
N ASP A 123 -4.08 -2.41 1.71
CA ASP A 123 -3.95 -3.86 1.85
C ASP A 123 -2.60 -4.35 1.31
N THR A 124 -2.14 -3.79 0.17
CA THR A 124 -0.83 -4.14 -0.39
C THR A 124 0.29 -3.91 0.62
N LEU A 125 0.27 -2.77 1.26
CA LEU A 125 1.32 -2.35 2.20
C LEU A 125 1.30 -3.19 3.48
N GLU A 126 0.11 -3.52 3.99
CA GLU A 126 -0.03 -4.42 5.13
C GLU A 126 0.53 -5.80 4.80
N TYR A 127 0.20 -6.36 3.63
CA TYR A 127 0.74 -7.64 3.19
C TYR A 127 2.26 -7.59 3.00
N VAL A 128 2.80 -6.56 2.34
CA VAL A 128 4.25 -6.40 2.14
C VAL A 128 4.97 -6.31 3.48
N ARG A 129 4.43 -5.53 4.43
CA ARG A 129 5.01 -5.40 5.77
C ARG A 129 5.00 -6.72 6.53
N MET A 130 3.89 -7.44 6.49
CA MET A 130 3.75 -8.75 7.10
C MET A 130 4.71 -9.76 6.47
N LEU A 131 4.78 -9.82 5.13
CA LEU A 131 5.68 -10.70 4.41
C LEU A 131 7.15 -10.41 4.75
N LYS A 132 7.53 -9.12 4.80
CA LYS A 132 8.88 -8.73 5.21
C LYS A 132 9.21 -9.15 6.63
N SER A 133 8.26 -9.05 7.57
CA SER A 133 8.48 -9.47 8.96
C SER A 133 8.77 -10.96 9.12
N ILE A 134 8.29 -11.78 8.19
CA ILE A 134 8.55 -13.23 8.14
C ILE A 134 9.67 -13.63 7.19
N GLY A 135 10.36 -12.64 6.57
CA GLY A 135 11.50 -12.85 5.70
C GLY A 135 11.14 -13.23 4.25
N VAL A 136 9.92 -12.91 3.81
CA VAL A 136 9.48 -13.11 2.42
C VAL A 136 9.54 -11.79 1.67
N ALA A 137 10.21 -11.78 0.50
CA ALA A 137 10.28 -10.62 -0.38
C ALA A 137 9.17 -10.64 -1.44
N VAL A 138 8.87 -9.46 -2.01
CA VAL A 138 7.94 -9.31 -3.13
C VAL A 138 8.58 -8.47 -4.22
N ILE A 139 8.48 -8.93 -5.47
CA ILE A 139 8.87 -8.18 -6.67
C ILE A 139 7.60 -7.76 -7.41
N PHE A 140 7.47 -6.45 -7.63
CA PHE A 140 6.46 -5.84 -8.48
C PHE A 140 7.12 -5.43 -9.79
N GLU A 141 6.86 -6.18 -10.87
CA GLU A 141 7.58 -6.03 -12.15
C GLU A 141 7.33 -4.66 -12.79
N LYS A 142 6.05 -4.25 -12.88
CA LYS A 142 5.66 -3.00 -13.53
C LYS A 142 6.25 -1.76 -12.85
N GLU A 143 6.29 -1.78 -11.53
CA GLU A 143 6.79 -0.68 -10.72
C GLU A 143 8.31 -0.79 -10.47
N HIS A 144 8.97 -1.87 -10.92
CA HIS A 144 10.38 -2.15 -10.67
C HIS A 144 10.76 -2.11 -9.17
N ILE A 145 9.87 -2.60 -8.33
CA ILE A 145 10.06 -2.62 -6.88
C ILE A 145 10.44 -4.02 -6.42
N ASN A 146 11.57 -4.11 -5.69
CA ASN A 146 12.00 -5.32 -5.00
C ASN A 146 12.07 -5.04 -3.49
N THR A 147 11.17 -5.63 -2.71
CA THR A 147 11.08 -5.35 -1.27
C THR A 147 12.23 -5.94 -0.46
N SER A 148 13.05 -6.85 -1.02
CA SER A 148 14.26 -7.36 -0.36
C SER A 148 15.34 -6.29 -0.24
N GLU A 149 15.39 -5.37 -1.21
CA GLU A 149 16.40 -4.32 -1.30
C GLU A 149 15.98 -3.03 -0.58
N MET A 150 14.70 -2.95 -0.17
CA MET A 150 14.14 -1.77 0.46
C MET A 150 14.36 -1.77 1.98
N SER A 151 14.82 -0.64 2.51
CA SER A 151 14.82 -0.41 3.95
C SER A 151 13.39 -0.34 4.50
N SER A 152 13.22 -0.59 5.80
CA SER A 152 11.91 -0.45 6.44
C SER A 152 11.37 0.97 6.36
N GLU A 153 12.25 1.97 6.40
CA GLU A 153 11.91 3.40 6.26
C GLU A 153 11.40 3.74 4.87
N LEU A 154 12.02 3.21 3.82
CA LEU A 154 11.57 3.41 2.45
C LEU A 154 10.18 2.80 2.22
N ILE A 155 9.91 1.64 2.80
CA ILE A 155 8.58 1.03 2.76
C ILE A 155 7.54 1.92 3.47
N LEU A 156 7.89 2.54 4.60
CA LEU A 156 7.02 3.48 5.31
C LEU A 156 6.78 4.76 4.51
N GLN A 157 7.80 5.28 3.81
CA GLN A 157 7.65 6.44 2.93
C GLN A 157 6.73 6.14 1.75
N LEU A 158 6.89 4.99 1.10
CA LEU A 158 5.96 4.54 0.07
C LEU A 158 4.53 4.42 0.63
N TYR A 159 4.39 3.89 1.86
CA TYR A 159 3.11 3.84 2.54
C TYR A 159 2.45 5.21 2.64
N ALA A 160 3.18 6.20 3.14
CA ALA A 160 2.67 7.56 3.30
C ALA A 160 2.27 8.18 1.93
N MET A 161 3.09 8.02 0.90
CA MET A 161 2.81 8.51 -0.45
C MET A 161 1.53 7.88 -1.04
N PHE A 162 1.36 6.58 -0.89
CA PHE A 162 0.19 5.89 -1.41
C PHE A 162 -1.09 6.24 -0.64
N ALA A 163 -1.02 6.33 0.69
CA ALA A 163 -2.15 6.73 1.51
C ALA A 163 -2.63 8.15 1.15
N GLN A 164 -1.70 9.05 0.87
CA GLN A 164 -2.00 10.39 0.41
C GLN A 164 -2.64 10.39 -0.99
N ALA A 165 -2.08 9.65 -1.95
CA ALA A 165 -2.62 9.55 -3.30
C ALA A 165 -4.04 8.96 -3.32
N GLU A 166 -4.33 7.98 -2.45
CA GLU A 166 -5.67 7.41 -2.31
C GLU A 166 -6.66 8.42 -1.73
N SER A 167 -6.26 9.17 -0.70
CA SER A 167 -7.08 10.25 -0.12
C SER A 167 -7.40 11.33 -1.15
N GLU A 168 -6.43 11.74 -1.97
CA GLU A 168 -6.63 12.70 -3.05
C GLU A 168 -7.57 12.16 -4.13
N SER A 169 -7.43 10.88 -4.49
CA SER A 169 -8.30 10.21 -5.46
C SER A 169 -9.75 10.15 -4.98
N ILE A 170 -9.98 9.79 -3.72
CA ILE A 170 -11.32 9.78 -3.10
C ILE A 170 -11.92 11.19 -3.12
N SER A 171 -11.16 12.21 -2.70
CA SER A 171 -11.60 13.60 -2.70
C SER A 171 -11.98 14.08 -4.11
N ASN A 172 -11.20 13.74 -5.13
CA ASN A 172 -11.48 14.10 -6.51
C ASN A 172 -12.72 13.39 -7.05
N ASN A 173 -12.88 12.09 -6.76
CA ASN A 173 -14.06 11.33 -7.15
C ASN A 173 -15.34 11.88 -6.50
N GLU A 174 -15.28 12.28 -5.22
CA GLU A 174 -16.41 12.94 -4.55
C GLU A 174 -16.76 14.28 -5.20
N LYS A 175 -15.74 15.12 -5.50
CA LYS A 175 -15.95 16.41 -6.18
C LYS A 175 -16.59 16.20 -7.55
N ASP A 176 -16.13 15.22 -8.33
CA ASP A 176 -16.68 14.92 -9.64
C ASP A 176 -18.09 14.31 -9.55
N GLY A 177 -18.34 13.47 -8.56
CA GLY A 177 -19.68 12.96 -8.27
C GLY A 177 -20.67 14.08 -7.95
N ARG A 178 -20.27 15.03 -7.07
CA ARG A 178 -21.07 16.23 -6.75
C ARG A 178 -21.32 17.10 -7.99
N ARG A 179 -20.28 17.38 -8.80
CA ARG A 179 -20.40 18.15 -10.04
C ARG A 179 -21.35 17.51 -11.03
N LYS A 180 -21.29 16.18 -11.21
CA LYS A 180 -22.23 15.44 -12.04
C LYS A 180 -23.66 15.53 -11.50
N GLY A 181 -23.82 15.41 -10.16
CA GLY A 181 -25.12 15.62 -9.51
C GLY A 181 -25.70 17.00 -9.79
N TYR A 182 -24.89 18.05 -9.63
CA TYR A 182 -25.33 19.43 -9.91
C TYR A 182 -25.76 19.65 -11.36
N LYS A 183 -25.05 19.05 -12.33
CA LYS A 183 -25.43 19.14 -13.75
C LYS A 183 -26.79 18.53 -14.08
N ILE A 184 -27.25 17.57 -13.31
CA ILE A 184 -28.56 16.94 -13.46
C ILE A 184 -29.59 17.44 -12.45
N GLY A 185 -29.30 18.57 -11.77
CA GLY A 185 -30.19 19.21 -10.82
C GLY A 185 -30.30 18.55 -9.45
N LYS A 186 -29.49 17.52 -9.17
CA LYS A 186 -29.43 16.88 -7.84
C LYS A 186 -28.50 17.67 -6.92
N VAL A 187 -29.08 18.56 -6.13
CA VAL A 187 -28.33 19.32 -5.12
C VAL A 187 -28.55 18.65 -3.75
N PRO A 188 -27.53 18.03 -3.15
CA PRO A 188 -27.65 17.52 -1.79
C PRO A 188 -27.79 18.71 -0.82
N MET A 189 -28.96 18.84 -0.24
CA MET A 189 -29.30 19.93 0.68
C MET A 189 -29.64 19.36 2.05
N MET A 190 -29.01 19.90 3.10
CA MET A 190 -29.37 19.59 4.48
C MET A 190 -30.51 20.51 4.90
N TYR A 191 -31.73 20.12 4.58
CA TYR A 191 -32.94 20.94 4.78
C TYR A 191 -33.14 21.46 6.20
N GLY A 192 -32.61 20.77 7.23
CA GLY A 192 -32.65 21.26 8.61
C GLY A 192 -31.73 22.45 8.92
N ASN A 193 -30.77 22.74 8.01
CA ASN A 193 -29.78 23.82 8.22
C ASN A 193 -29.89 24.92 7.16
N VAL A 194 -30.88 24.85 6.27
CA VAL A 194 -31.08 25.83 5.19
C VAL A 194 -32.48 26.35 5.28
N LEU A 195 -32.60 27.65 5.63
CA LEU A 195 -33.87 28.34 5.70
C LEU A 195 -34.44 28.54 4.29
N GLY A 196 -35.77 28.50 4.14
CA GLY A 196 -36.48 28.76 2.88
C GLY A 196 -36.69 27.57 1.97
N TYR A 197 -36.15 26.40 2.32
CA TYR A 197 -36.32 25.19 1.54
C TYR A 197 -36.68 24.00 2.42
N ARG A 198 -37.57 23.13 1.91
CA ARG A 198 -37.94 21.86 2.50
C ARG A 198 -37.79 20.72 1.52
N LYS A 199 -37.69 19.50 2.03
CA LYS A 199 -37.63 18.31 1.20
C LYS A 199 -39.01 18.03 0.60
N GLY A 200 -39.10 18.01 -0.73
CA GLY A 200 -40.29 17.60 -1.47
C GLY A 200 -40.49 16.06 -1.46
N GLU A 201 -41.61 15.61 -1.93
CA GLU A 201 -41.98 14.18 -1.97
C GLU A 201 -41.01 13.33 -2.79
N ASN A 202 -40.44 13.87 -3.85
CA ASN A 202 -39.44 13.21 -4.69
C ASN A 202 -38.00 13.41 -4.20
N GLY A 203 -37.81 14.05 -3.04
CA GLY A 203 -36.49 14.35 -2.49
C GLY A 203 -35.85 15.65 -3.01
N ASP A 204 -36.53 16.37 -3.90
CA ASP A 204 -36.08 17.64 -4.46
C ASP A 204 -36.30 18.80 -3.46
N ALA A 205 -35.54 19.88 -3.64
CA ALA A 205 -35.72 21.08 -2.86
C ALA A 205 -37.00 21.85 -3.27
N VAL A 206 -37.94 22.02 -2.35
CA VAL A 206 -39.16 22.79 -2.56
C VAL A 206 -39.10 24.02 -1.66
N ILE A 207 -39.52 25.18 -2.18
CA ILE A 207 -39.54 26.41 -1.43
C ILE A 207 -40.56 26.31 -0.29
N ASP A 208 -40.11 26.59 0.92
CA ASP A 208 -40.99 26.81 2.05
C ASP A 208 -41.41 28.27 2.04
N LYS A 209 -42.71 28.52 1.80
CA LYS A 209 -43.22 29.88 1.60
C LYS A 209 -43.10 30.77 2.85
N GLU A 210 -43.24 30.19 4.02
CA GLU A 210 -43.17 30.95 5.28
C GLU A 210 -41.73 31.39 5.55
N GLU A 211 -40.78 30.46 5.45
CA GLU A 211 -39.36 30.75 5.63
C GLU A 211 -38.78 31.61 4.50
N ALA A 212 -39.24 31.44 3.26
CA ALA A 212 -38.84 32.27 2.13
C ALA A 212 -39.19 33.76 2.33
N ASN A 213 -40.34 34.04 2.92
CA ASN A 213 -40.72 35.43 3.26
C ASN A 213 -39.76 36.08 4.26
N ILE A 214 -39.25 35.29 5.22
CA ILE A 214 -38.25 35.78 6.20
C ILE A 214 -36.95 36.13 5.47
N ILE A 215 -36.51 35.28 4.55
CA ILE A 215 -35.30 35.50 3.75
C ILE A 215 -35.45 36.77 2.89
N ILE A 216 -36.58 36.91 2.21
CA ILE A 216 -36.88 38.08 1.37
C ILE A 216 -36.84 39.36 2.24
N TYR A 217 -37.43 39.29 3.41
CA TYR A 217 -37.41 40.44 4.35
C TYR A 217 -35.97 40.79 4.77
N ILE A 218 -35.14 39.81 5.16
CA ILE A 218 -33.76 40.01 5.56
C ILE A 218 -32.94 40.66 4.43
N PHE A 219 -33.03 40.11 3.21
CA PHE A 219 -32.32 40.68 2.07
C PHE A 219 -32.83 42.07 1.68
N SER A 220 -34.13 42.30 1.74
CA SER A 220 -34.71 43.62 1.47
C SER A 220 -34.27 44.67 2.50
N ALA A 221 -34.25 44.33 3.79
CA ALA A 221 -33.76 45.19 4.84
C ALA A 221 -32.25 45.51 4.66
N PHE A 222 -31.43 44.48 4.37
CA PHE A 222 -30.02 44.67 4.09
C PHE A 222 -29.75 45.60 2.89
N LEU A 223 -30.48 45.41 1.79
CA LEU A 223 -30.33 46.26 0.60
C LEU A 223 -30.78 47.70 0.83
N ASN A 224 -31.73 47.92 1.73
CA ASN A 224 -32.23 49.25 2.10
C ASN A 224 -31.43 49.93 3.23
N GLY A 225 -30.33 49.29 3.70
CA GLY A 225 -29.42 49.86 4.67
C GLY A 225 -29.97 49.88 6.11
N SER A 226 -30.85 48.95 6.44
CA SER A 226 -31.45 48.80 7.80
C SER A 226 -30.72 47.73 8.59
#